data_60bd706a53b0180bbfc4287f1c2feaa4
#
_entry.id   60bd706a53b0180bbfc4287f1c2feaa4
#
_cell.length_a   1.000
_cell.length_b   1.000
_cell.length_c   1.000
_cell.angle_alpha   90.00
_cell.angle_beta   90.00
_cell.angle_gamma   90.00
#
_symmetry.space_group_name_H-M   'P 1'
#
loop_
_entity.id
_entity.type
_entity.pdbx_description
1 polymer ?
#
loop_
_entity_poly.entity_id
_entity_poly.type
_entity_poly.pdbx_seq_one_letter_code
_entity_poly.pdbx_strand_id
1 'polypeptide(L)'
;MKPIWDKGKPVNELIQKYTVGRDREMDLMLAKYDVQGSLAHITMLQSIGLLEKDELTALSAGLKDLLPVIERGEFVIEDGVEDVHSQVELMLTRQLGDMGKKIHSGRSRNDQVLVDLKLFTRDRLRGIVNSVKSLFDILIKQSDRYKDVLLPGYTHLQIAMPSSFGLWFGAYAEALTDDMLLLRAAFDQANRNPLGSAAGYGSSFPLNRQMTTDLLGLESMNYNVVYAQMTRGKMERNVAYALASVAATISRLAFDACMYNSQNFGFIKLPDDCTTGSSIMPHKKNPDVFELTRAKCNRIQAIPQEITLMTNNLPSGYFRDMQLVKEVFLPAFQELEEVITMTAYMLDHIKVREDILSDPKYDAIFSVEEVNRLAREGMPFREAYRKVGAEIENGTFKADHNIHHTHEGSIGNLCNDRIAARMESLTAAFPFSSIDAAISRLTSK
;
A
#
# COMPACT_ATOMS: atom_id res chain seq x y z
N MET A 1 -7.36 12.62 -33.92
CA MET A 1 -8.78 13.07 -33.90
C MET A 1 -8.83 14.41 -33.19
N LYS A 2 -9.55 15.38 -33.73
CA LYS A 2 -9.73 16.63 -32.98
C LYS A 2 -10.62 16.37 -31.76
N PRO A 3 -10.36 17.00 -30.59
CA PRO A 3 -11.22 16.81 -29.43
C PRO A 3 -12.69 17.12 -29.74
N ILE A 4 -13.63 16.44 -29.11
CA ILE A 4 -15.09 16.62 -29.33
C ILE A 4 -15.52 18.10 -29.16
N TRP A 5 -14.80 18.83 -28.32
CA TRP A 5 -15.04 20.27 -28.06
C TRP A 5 -14.28 21.21 -29.02
N ASP A 6 -13.53 20.69 -30.00
CA ASP A 6 -12.79 21.52 -30.98
C ASP A 6 -13.76 22.33 -31.84
N LYS A 7 -13.70 23.64 -31.70
CA LYS A 7 -14.48 24.62 -32.49
C LYS A 7 -13.76 25.08 -33.76
N GLY A 8 -12.74 24.33 -34.23
CA GLY A 8 -12.01 24.65 -35.46
C GLY A 8 -10.98 25.78 -35.31
N LYS A 9 -10.70 26.24 -34.10
CA LYS A 9 -9.64 27.20 -33.82
C LYS A 9 -8.36 26.49 -33.41
N PRO A 10 -7.16 26.89 -33.85
CA PRO A 10 -5.91 26.29 -33.40
C PRO A 10 -5.76 26.50 -31.89
N VAL A 11 -5.52 25.39 -31.18
CA VAL A 11 -5.19 25.45 -29.74
C VAL A 11 -3.78 26.00 -29.59
N ASN A 12 -3.58 26.94 -28.68
CA ASN A 12 -2.25 27.45 -28.38
C ASN A 12 -1.40 26.33 -27.78
N GLU A 13 -0.29 25.98 -28.43
CA GLU A 13 0.60 24.87 -28.04
C GLU A 13 1.14 25.03 -26.60
N LEU A 14 1.44 26.26 -26.16
CA LEU A 14 1.91 26.50 -24.81
C LEU A 14 0.83 26.16 -23.77
N ILE A 15 -0.43 26.54 -24.04
CA ILE A 15 -1.56 26.22 -23.16
C ILE A 15 -1.82 24.71 -23.16
N GLN A 16 -1.77 24.08 -24.32
CA GLN A 16 -1.95 22.63 -24.42
C GLN A 16 -0.86 21.88 -23.63
N LYS A 17 0.40 22.25 -23.81
CA LYS A 17 1.53 21.67 -23.07
C LYS A 17 1.36 21.82 -21.55
N TYR A 18 0.94 23.01 -21.10
CA TYR A 18 0.74 23.28 -19.68
C TYR A 18 -0.44 22.49 -19.10
N THR A 19 -1.56 22.41 -19.82
CA THR A 19 -2.79 21.76 -19.32
C THR A 19 -2.76 20.23 -19.42
N VAL A 20 -2.02 19.65 -20.35
CA VAL A 20 -1.81 18.20 -20.45
C VAL A 20 -0.75 17.73 -19.43
N GLY A 21 0.36 18.47 -19.27
CA GLY A 21 1.40 18.13 -18.32
C GLY A 21 1.88 16.67 -18.51
N ARG A 22 1.93 15.93 -17.40
CA ARG A 22 2.28 14.49 -17.36
C ARG A 22 1.07 13.56 -17.44
N ASP A 23 -0.11 14.08 -17.72
CA ASP A 23 -1.35 13.29 -17.65
C ASP A 23 -1.35 12.07 -18.56
N ARG A 24 -0.80 12.18 -19.78
CA ARG A 24 -0.67 11.05 -20.69
C ARG A 24 0.21 9.92 -20.14
N GLU A 25 1.31 10.27 -19.46
CA GLU A 25 2.20 9.29 -18.82
C GLU A 25 1.44 8.53 -17.72
N MET A 26 0.70 9.25 -16.90
CA MET A 26 -0.10 8.67 -15.82
C MET A 26 -1.27 7.84 -16.35
N ASP A 27 -1.91 8.30 -17.42
CA ASP A 27 -3.05 7.62 -18.02
C ASP A 27 -2.70 6.27 -18.66
N LEU A 28 -1.45 6.06 -19.10
CA LEU A 28 -1.00 4.74 -19.55
C LEU A 28 -1.16 3.66 -18.47
N MET A 29 -1.01 4.03 -17.19
CA MET A 29 -1.24 3.13 -16.06
C MET A 29 -2.72 2.76 -15.89
N LEU A 30 -3.63 3.54 -16.47
CA LEU A 30 -5.08 3.36 -16.37
C LEU A 30 -5.67 2.62 -17.59
N ALA A 31 -4.92 2.40 -18.66
CA ALA A 31 -5.43 1.88 -19.93
C ALA A 31 -6.19 0.55 -19.80
N LYS A 32 -5.68 -0.41 -19.01
CA LYS A 32 -6.37 -1.68 -18.73
C LYS A 32 -7.74 -1.46 -18.10
N TYR A 33 -7.82 -0.51 -17.19
CA TYR A 33 -9.03 -0.24 -16.41
C TYR A 33 -10.06 0.55 -17.21
N ASP A 34 -9.62 1.43 -18.10
CA ASP A 34 -10.52 2.09 -19.07
C ASP A 34 -11.18 1.07 -20.01
N VAL A 35 -10.42 0.07 -20.49
CA VAL A 35 -10.97 -1.02 -21.28
C VAL A 35 -12.00 -1.83 -20.47
N GLN A 36 -11.71 -2.16 -19.21
CA GLN A 36 -12.64 -2.90 -18.35
C GLN A 36 -13.92 -2.08 -18.08
N GLY A 37 -13.78 -0.81 -17.71
CA GLY A 37 -14.90 0.11 -17.51
C GLY A 37 -15.76 0.26 -18.77
N SER A 38 -15.11 0.37 -19.92
CA SER A 38 -15.77 0.47 -21.23
C SER A 38 -16.52 -0.80 -21.61
N LEU A 39 -15.97 -2.00 -21.37
CA LEU A 39 -16.66 -3.28 -21.59
C LEU A 39 -17.95 -3.39 -20.76
N ALA A 40 -17.89 -3.03 -19.49
CA ALA A 40 -19.08 -3.01 -18.63
C ALA A 40 -20.11 -1.98 -19.12
N HIS A 41 -19.63 -0.81 -19.54
CA HIS A 41 -20.48 0.27 -20.01
C HIS A 41 -21.23 -0.08 -21.30
N ILE A 42 -20.55 -0.57 -22.34
CA ILE A 42 -21.22 -0.95 -23.61
C ILE A 42 -22.20 -2.11 -23.42
N THR A 43 -21.91 -3.04 -22.51
CA THR A 43 -22.83 -4.13 -22.16
C THR A 43 -24.12 -3.56 -21.56
N MET A 44 -23.99 -2.56 -20.68
CA MET A 44 -25.13 -1.84 -20.13
C MET A 44 -25.88 -1.04 -21.20
N LEU A 45 -25.17 -0.35 -22.11
CA LEU A 45 -25.80 0.42 -23.19
C LEU A 45 -26.67 -0.47 -24.08
N GLN A 46 -26.23 -1.68 -24.40
CA GLN A 46 -27.02 -2.65 -25.15
C GLN A 46 -28.30 -3.05 -24.37
N SER A 47 -28.18 -3.26 -23.05
CA SER A 47 -29.33 -3.66 -22.21
C SER A 47 -30.44 -2.61 -22.14
N ILE A 48 -30.12 -1.35 -22.42
CA ILE A 48 -31.07 -0.23 -22.42
C ILE A 48 -31.42 0.24 -23.85
N GLY A 49 -31.01 -0.51 -24.87
CA GLY A 49 -31.38 -0.25 -26.28
C GLY A 49 -30.61 0.88 -26.97
N LEU A 50 -29.47 1.33 -26.40
CA LEU A 50 -28.57 2.32 -27.05
C LEU A 50 -27.54 1.68 -28.00
N LEU A 51 -27.35 0.38 -27.90
CA LEU A 51 -26.54 -0.43 -28.82
C LEU A 51 -27.33 -1.64 -29.28
N GLU A 52 -27.19 -1.99 -30.56
CA GLU A 52 -27.64 -3.26 -31.07
C GLU A 52 -26.72 -4.40 -30.65
N LYS A 53 -27.19 -5.65 -30.75
CA LYS A 53 -26.44 -6.83 -30.32
C LYS A 53 -25.13 -7.03 -31.11
N ASP A 54 -25.14 -6.79 -32.37
CA ASP A 54 -23.96 -6.88 -33.25
C ASP A 54 -22.97 -5.77 -33.01
N GLU A 55 -23.44 -4.56 -32.67
CA GLU A 55 -22.60 -3.45 -32.25
C GLU A 55 -21.88 -3.77 -30.92
N LEU A 56 -22.60 -4.32 -29.96
CA LEU A 56 -21.99 -4.80 -28.72
C LEU A 56 -20.91 -5.84 -29.00
N THR A 57 -21.19 -6.81 -29.88
CA THR A 57 -20.21 -7.86 -30.22
C THR A 57 -18.95 -7.28 -30.85
N ALA A 58 -19.10 -6.38 -31.82
CA ALA A 58 -17.97 -5.76 -32.50
C ALA A 58 -17.14 -4.86 -31.58
N LEU A 59 -17.80 -4.01 -30.78
CA LEU A 59 -17.13 -3.14 -29.80
C LEU A 59 -16.43 -3.94 -28.71
N SER A 60 -17.06 -5.02 -28.21
CA SER A 60 -16.44 -5.90 -27.21
C SER A 60 -15.19 -6.59 -27.75
N ALA A 61 -15.23 -7.07 -29.00
CA ALA A 61 -14.06 -7.67 -29.64
C ALA A 61 -12.92 -6.64 -29.75
N GLY A 62 -13.21 -5.43 -30.27
CA GLY A 62 -12.22 -4.36 -30.39
C GLY A 62 -11.59 -3.96 -29.06
N LEU A 63 -12.39 -3.83 -28.00
CA LEU A 63 -11.89 -3.52 -26.66
C LEU A 63 -11.02 -4.65 -26.09
N LYS A 64 -11.44 -5.91 -26.24
CA LYS A 64 -10.67 -7.07 -25.76
C LYS A 64 -9.34 -7.22 -26.49
N ASP A 65 -9.27 -6.88 -27.76
CA ASP A 65 -8.03 -6.91 -28.55
C ASP A 65 -7.00 -5.87 -28.07
N LEU A 66 -7.41 -4.82 -27.35
CA LEU A 66 -6.50 -3.85 -26.74
C LEU A 66 -5.79 -4.41 -25.48
N LEU A 67 -6.42 -5.33 -24.74
CA LEU A 67 -5.84 -5.84 -23.47
C LEU A 67 -4.45 -6.45 -23.66
N PRO A 68 -4.21 -7.38 -24.62
CA PRO A 68 -2.86 -7.92 -24.80
C PRO A 68 -1.85 -6.87 -25.30
N VAL A 69 -2.28 -5.83 -26.01
CA VAL A 69 -1.39 -4.71 -26.42
C VAL A 69 -0.97 -3.90 -25.20
N ILE A 70 -1.90 -3.65 -24.29
CA ILE A 70 -1.64 -2.96 -23.02
C ILE A 70 -0.70 -3.81 -22.12
N GLU A 71 -0.96 -5.11 -22.01
CA GLU A 71 -0.15 -6.03 -21.20
C GLU A 71 1.31 -6.14 -21.67
N ARG A 72 1.55 -6.04 -22.99
CA ARG A 72 2.91 -5.99 -23.55
C ARG A 72 3.59 -4.63 -23.47
N GLY A 73 2.91 -3.60 -22.92
CA GLY A 73 3.44 -2.23 -22.84
C GLY A 73 3.53 -1.52 -24.21
N GLU A 74 2.80 -2.00 -25.22
CA GLU A 74 2.79 -1.47 -26.59
C GLU A 74 1.70 -0.41 -26.82
N PHE A 75 0.78 -0.23 -25.86
CA PHE A 75 -0.27 0.78 -25.94
C PHE A 75 0.34 2.17 -25.70
N VAL A 76 0.06 3.09 -26.62
CA VAL A 76 0.56 4.47 -26.54
C VAL A 76 -0.57 5.46 -26.74
N ILE A 77 -0.51 6.60 -26.08
CA ILE A 77 -1.38 7.74 -26.33
C ILE A 77 -0.68 8.62 -27.36
N GLU A 78 -1.25 8.66 -28.58
CA GLU A 78 -0.66 9.34 -29.72
C GLU A 78 -0.56 10.86 -29.52
N ASP A 79 0.40 11.49 -30.20
CA ASP A 79 0.51 12.94 -30.21
C ASP A 79 -0.77 13.59 -30.76
N GLY A 80 -1.26 14.60 -30.03
CA GLY A 80 -2.52 15.28 -30.33
C GLY A 80 -3.76 14.60 -29.73
N VAL A 81 -3.61 13.42 -29.08
CA VAL A 81 -4.67 12.81 -28.26
C VAL A 81 -4.52 13.27 -26.82
N GLU A 82 -5.62 13.61 -26.16
CA GLU A 82 -5.61 14.24 -24.84
C GLU A 82 -5.33 13.25 -23.71
N ASP A 83 -5.98 12.09 -23.73
CA ASP A 83 -6.04 11.12 -22.64
C ASP A 83 -6.24 9.67 -23.15
N VAL A 84 -6.21 8.72 -22.23
CA VAL A 84 -6.43 7.29 -22.52
C VAL A 84 -7.81 7.04 -23.11
N HIS A 85 -8.86 7.72 -22.63
CA HIS A 85 -10.23 7.54 -23.10
C HIS A 85 -10.37 7.90 -24.59
N SER A 86 -9.76 9.02 -24.96
CA SER A 86 -9.71 9.46 -26.36
C SER A 86 -8.90 8.52 -27.25
N GLN A 87 -7.83 7.94 -26.72
CA GLN A 87 -7.02 6.97 -27.47
C GLN A 87 -7.79 5.68 -27.75
N VAL A 88 -8.48 5.14 -26.74
CA VAL A 88 -9.33 3.95 -26.90
C VAL A 88 -10.45 4.20 -27.91
N GLU A 89 -11.17 5.33 -27.79
CA GLU A 89 -12.22 5.71 -28.75
C GLU A 89 -11.66 5.88 -30.16
N LEU A 90 -10.47 6.50 -30.32
CA LEU A 90 -9.81 6.68 -31.61
C LEU A 90 -9.46 5.34 -32.25
N MET A 91 -8.91 4.40 -31.50
CA MET A 91 -8.56 3.06 -32.01
C MET A 91 -9.80 2.30 -32.44
N LEU A 92 -10.86 2.30 -31.65
CA LEU A 92 -12.14 1.69 -32.02
C LEU A 92 -12.78 2.37 -33.25
N THR A 93 -12.70 3.69 -33.35
CA THR A 93 -13.23 4.44 -34.50
C THR A 93 -12.46 4.12 -35.77
N ARG A 94 -11.15 3.95 -35.71
CA ARG A 94 -10.33 3.51 -36.85
C ARG A 94 -10.70 2.10 -37.33
N GLN A 95 -11.03 1.23 -36.41
CA GLN A 95 -11.38 -0.17 -36.70
C GLN A 95 -12.83 -0.34 -37.12
N LEU A 96 -13.77 0.37 -36.51
CA LEU A 96 -15.21 0.13 -36.61
C LEU A 96 -16.01 1.31 -37.20
N GLY A 97 -15.33 2.40 -37.59
CA GLY A 97 -15.99 3.60 -38.11
C GLY A 97 -16.83 4.30 -37.03
N ASP A 98 -18.01 4.79 -37.44
CA ASP A 98 -18.91 5.54 -36.55
C ASP A 98 -19.43 4.72 -35.35
N MET A 99 -19.43 3.40 -35.45
CA MET A 99 -19.77 2.51 -34.34
C MET A 99 -18.82 2.71 -33.16
N GLY A 100 -17.52 2.90 -33.42
CA GLY A 100 -16.54 3.17 -32.37
C GLY A 100 -16.83 4.39 -31.49
N LYS A 101 -17.51 5.41 -32.05
CA LYS A 101 -17.89 6.62 -31.33
C LYS A 101 -19.05 6.40 -30.36
N LYS A 102 -19.84 5.35 -30.50
CA LYS A 102 -20.98 5.05 -29.63
C LYS A 102 -20.57 4.67 -28.21
N ILE A 103 -19.30 4.26 -28.02
CA ILE A 103 -18.75 3.91 -26.69
C ILE A 103 -18.88 5.05 -25.66
N HIS A 104 -18.94 6.31 -26.10
CA HIS A 104 -19.02 7.47 -25.22
C HIS A 104 -20.46 7.82 -24.80
N SER A 105 -21.48 7.18 -25.37
CA SER A 105 -22.89 7.48 -25.07
C SER A 105 -23.21 7.32 -23.59
N GLY A 106 -23.88 8.32 -22.99
CA GLY A 106 -24.38 8.25 -21.61
C GLY A 106 -23.31 8.37 -20.51
N ARG A 107 -22.06 8.68 -20.83
CA ARG A 107 -21.01 8.93 -19.85
C ARG A 107 -20.23 10.22 -20.11
N SER A 108 -19.40 10.62 -19.18
CA SER A 108 -18.44 11.70 -19.28
C SER A 108 -17.02 11.17 -19.01
N ARG A 109 -16.00 11.88 -19.49
CA ARG A 109 -14.61 11.62 -19.04
C ARG A 109 -14.47 11.66 -17.52
N ASN A 110 -15.32 12.44 -16.85
CA ASN A 110 -15.27 12.55 -15.39
C ASN A 110 -15.59 11.22 -14.70
N ASP A 111 -16.66 10.50 -15.09
CA ASP A 111 -16.99 9.21 -14.48
C ASP A 111 -16.16 8.05 -15.05
N GLN A 112 -15.60 8.19 -16.26
CA GLN A 112 -14.62 7.26 -16.80
C GLN A 112 -13.35 7.24 -15.97
N VAL A 113 -12.69 8.38 -15.79
CA VAL A 113 -11.45 8.44 -14.99
C VAL A 113 -11.68 8.02 -13.54
N LEU A 114 -12.88 8.26 -13.00
CA LEU A 114 -13.22 7.80 -11.65
C LEU A 114 -13.27 6.28 -11.54
N VAL A 115 -13.92 5.59 -12.49
CA VAL A 115 -13.98 4.13 -12.46
C VAL A 115 -12.61 3.52 -12.69
N ASP A 116 -11.81 4.08 -13.60
CA ASP A 116 -10.46 3.62 -13.87
C ASP A 116 -9.57 3.70 -12.63
N LEU A 117 -9.59 4.85 -11.95
CA LEU A 117 -8.84 5.04 -10.70
C LEU A 117 -9.29 4.09 -9.59
N LYS A 118 -10.59 3.80 -9.49
CA LYS A 118 -11.10 2.85 -8.50
C LYS A 118 -10.68 1.41 -8.80
N LEU A 119 -10.77 1.00 -10.07
CA LEU A 119 -10.32 -0.32 -10.50
C LEU A 119 -8.80 -0.48 -10.34
N PHE A 120 -8.03 0.53 -10.75
CA PHE A 120 -6.58 0.59 -10.53
C PHE A 120 -6.25 0.47 -9.05
N THR A 121 -6.87 1.31 -8.21
CA THR A 121 -6.61 1.34 -6.76
C THR A 121 -6.93 -0.01 -6.12
N ARG A 122 -8.05 -0.63 -6.49
CA ARG A 122 -8.46 -1.95 -6.01
C ARG A 122 -7.43 -3.04 -6.36
N ASP A 123 -6.94 -3.02 -7.59
CA ASP A 123 -5.95 -4.00 -8.07
C ASP A 123 -4.58 -3.78 -7.40
N ARG A 124 -4.14 -2.53 -7.27
CA ARG A 124 -2.88 -2.19 -6.60
C ARG A 124 -2.92 -2.44 -5.10
N LEU A 125 -4.04 -2.17 -4.43
CA LEU A 125 -4.19 -2.53 -3.02
C LEU A 125 -4.10 -4.04 -2.79
N ARG A 126 -4.55 -4.88 -3.73
CA ARG A 126 -4.32 -6.34 -3.67
C ARG A 126 -2.82 -6.66 -3.65
N GLY A 127 -2.03 -6.02 -4.51
CA GLY A 127 -0.58 -6.17 -4.53
C GLY A 127 0.04 -5.83 -3.17
N ILE A 128 -0.34 -4.67 -2.62
CA ILE A 128 0.12 -4.23 -1.29
C ILE A 128 -0.29 -5.23 -0.19
N VAL A 129 -1.55 -5.67 -0.16
CA VAL A 129 -2.05 -6.66 0.83
C VAL A 129 -1.22 -7.94 0.78
N ASN A 130 -0.95 -8.47 -0.41
CA ASN A 130 -0.13 -9.68 -0.59
C ASN A 130 1.31 -9.45 -0.15
N SER A 131 1.90 -8.30 -0.47
CA SER A 131 3.26 -7.95 -0.07
C SER A 131 3.38 -7.77 1.44
N VAL A 132 2.43 -7.10 2.08
CA VAL A 132 2.35 -6.96 3.55
C VAL A 132 2.20 -8.32 4.22
N LYS A 133 1.35 -9.21 3.68
CA LYS A 133 1.21 -10.58 4.19
C LYS A 133 2.53 -11.36 4.09
N SER A 134 3.26 -11.23 2.98
CA SER A 134 4.56 -11.89 2.80
C SER A 134 5.61 -11.37 3.79
N LEU A 135 5.67 -10.06 4.01
CA LEU A 135 6.55 -9.47 5.03
C LEU A 135 6.17 -9.95 6.44
N PHE A 136 4.87 -9.97 6.75
CA PHE A 136 4.35 -10.49 8.00
C PHE A 136 4.79 -11.92 8.26
N ASP A 137 4.68 -12.81 7.26
CA ASP A 137 5.05 -14.22 7.40
C ASP A 137 6.56 -14.38 7.70
N ILE A 138 7.40 -13.57 7.08
CA ILE A 138 8.84 -13.53 7.38
C ILE A 138 9.09 -13.05 8.81
N LEU A 139 8.40 -12.00 9.26
CA LEU A 139 8.55 -11.50 10.62
C LEU A 139 8.14 -12.54 11.67
N ILE A 140 7.03 -13.25 11.49
CA ILE A 140 6.61 -14.34 12.37
C ILE A 140 7.62 -15.48 12.35
N LYS A 141 8.09 -15.90 11.17
CA LYS A 141 9.13 -16.91 11.02
C LYS A 141 10.41 -16.56 11.79
N GLN A 142 10.86 -15.32 11.69
CA GLN A 142 12.05 -14.84 12.40
C GLN A 142 11.79 -14.69 13.91
N SER A 143 10.58 -14.26 14.30
CA SER A 143 10.16 -14.20 15.69
C SER A 143 10.23 -15.59 16.34
N ASP A 144 9.68 -16.60 15.70
CA ASP A 144 9.71 -18.00 16.20
C ASP A 144 11.13 -18.57 16.23
N ARG A 145 11.92 -18.29 15.17
CA ARG A 145 13.30 -18.76 15.07
C ARG A 145 14.19 -18.24 16.19
N TYR A 146 14.03 -16.97 16.54
CA TYR A 146 14.90 -16.29 17.50
C TYR A 146 14.19 -15.94 18.81
N LYS A 147 13.11 -16.67 19.14
CA LYS A 147 12.28 -16.42 20.35
C LYS A 147 13.07 -16.40 21.65
N ASP A 148 14.09 -17.25 21.75
CA ASP A 148 14.90 -17.44 22.94
C ASP A 148 16.22 -16.65 22.90
N VAL A 149 16.50 -15.93 21.81
CA VAL A 149 17.71 -15.10 21.71
C VAL A 149 17.46 -13.73 22.32
N LEU A 150 18.06 -13.53 23.48
CA LEU A 150 17.89 -12.29 24.25
C LEU A 150 18.69 -11.12 23.66
N LEU A 151 18.14 -9.93 23.78
CA LEU A 151 18.81 -8.67 23.51
C LEU A 151 18.39 -7.62 24.54
N PRO A 152 19.19 -6.57 24.79
CA PRO A 152 18.81 -5.50 25.71
C PRO A 152 17.68 -4.67 25.12
N GLY A 153 16.60 -4.49 25.87
CA GLY A 153 15.55 -3.52 25.56
C GLY A 153 15.98 -2.11 25.98
N TYR A 154 15.51 -1.11 25.26
CA TYR A 154 15.85 0.29 25.48
C TYR A 154 14.60 1.13 25.74
N THR A 155 14.70 2.04 26.70
CA THR A 155 13.79 3.17 26.86
C THR A 155 14.63 4.45 26.93
N HIS A 156 14.19 5.53 26.26
CA HIS A 156 14.97 6.80 26.18
C HIS A 156 16.39 6.62 25.63
N LEU A 157 16.62 5.60 24.78
CA LEU A 157 17.95 5.14 24.33
C LEU A 157 18.89 4.73 25.46
N GLN A 158 18.35 4.46 26.64
CA GLN A 158 19.09 3.88 27.78
C GLN A 158 18.77 2.39 27.88
N ILE A 159 19.76 1.62 28.26
CA ILE A 159 19.63 0.20 28.57
C ILE A 159 18.57 0.03 29.67
N ALA A 160 17.56 -0.78 29.47
CA ALA A 160 16.41 -0.87 30.36
C ALA A 160 16.21 -2.28 30.92
N MET A 161 15.60 -3.18 30.16
CA MET A 161 15.20 -4.51 30.60
C MET A 161 15.57 -5.56 29.53
N PRO A 162 15.60 -6.85 29.90
CA PRO A 162 15.76 -7.91 28.91
C PRO A 162 14.61 -7.88 27.89
N SER A 163 14.94 -8.11 26.64
CA SER A 163 14.03 -8.34 25.54
C SER A 163 14.50 -9.57 24.74
N SER A 164 13.82 -9.93 23.66
CA SER A 164 14.28 -10.96 22.73
C SER A 164 14.10 -10.53 21.28
N PHE A 165 14.87 -11.13 20.38
CA PHE A 165 14.63 -10.95 18.95
C PHE A 165 13.24 -11.45 18.55
N GLY A 166 12.71 -12.48 19.24
CA GLY A 166 11.33 -12.92 19.05
C GLY A 166 10.33 -11.79 19.30
N LEU A 167 10.47 -11.05 20.40
CA LEU A 167 9.64 -9.87 20.71
C LEU A 167 9.83 -8.77 19.67
N TRP A 168 11.07 -8.49 19.26
CA TRP A 168 11.36 -7.43 18.28
C TRP A 168 10.71 -7.69 16.93
N PHE A 169 10.87 -8.89 16.35
CA PHE A 169 10.23 -9.26 15.10
C PHE A 169 8.71 -9.35 15.24
N GLY A 170 8.22 -9.96 16.34
CA GLY A 170 6.79 -10.10 16.62
C GLY A 170 6.05 -8.77 16.74
N ALA A 171 6.70 -7.75 17.33
CA ALA A 171 6.12 -6.41 17.46
C ALA A 171 5.82 -5.77 16.10
N TYR A 172 6.70 -5.91 15.12
CA TYR A 172 6.47 -5.42 13.76
C TYR A 172 5.44 -6.27 13.01
N ALA A 173 5.41 -7.58 13.25
CA ALA A 173 4.36 -8.44 12.70
C ALA A 173 2.98 -8.01 13.22
N GLU A 174 2.84 -7.78 14.50
CA GLU A 174 1.56 -7.33 15.09
C GLU A 174 1.15 -5.94 14.60
N ALA A 175 2.10 -4.99 14.47
CA ALA A 175 1.84 -3.66 13.90
C ALA A 175 1.26 -3.74 12.48
N LEU A 176 1.74 -4.65 11.63
CA LEU A 176 1.20 -4.86 10.29
C LEU A 176 -0.26 -5.35 10.30
N THR A 177 -0.76 -5.97 11.38
CA THR A 177 -2.19 -6.31 11.48
C THR A 177 -3.07 -5.08 11.60
N ASP A 178 -2.60 -4.03 12.28
CA ASP A 178 -3.31 -2.76 12.37
C ASP A 178 -3.27 -1.99 11.03
N ASP A 179 -2.13 -2.03 10.33
CA ASP A 179 -2.01 -1.48 8.98
C ASP A 179 -2.98 -2.18 8.00
N MET A 180 -3.17 -3.49 8.12
CA MET A 180 -4.11 -4.27 7.30
C MET A 180 -5.57 -3.82 7.48
N LEU A 181 -5.97 -3.39 8.68
CA LEU A 181 -7.29 -2.79 8.93
C LEU A 181 -7.49 -1.50 8.13
N LEU A 182 -6.48 -0.64 8.07
CA LEU A 182 -6.54 0.59 7.28
C LEU A 182 -6.56 0.30 5.78
N LEU A 183 -5.77 -0.67 5.31
CA LEU A 183 -5.81 -1.14 3.92
C LEU A 183 -7.19 -1.68 3.55
N ARG A 184 -7.86 -2.42 4.44
CA ARG A 184 -9.23 -2.90 4.22
C ARG A 184 -10.22 -1.74 4.11
N ALA A 185 -10.17 -0.78 5.00
CA ALA A 185 -11.04 0.40 4.94
C ALA A 185 -10.83 1.24 3.66
N ALA A 186 -9.58 1.36 3.20
CA ALA A 186 -9.23 2.01 1.95
C ALA A 186 -9.77 1.24 0.73
N PHE A 187 -9.62 -0.10 0.74
CA PHE A 187 -10.15 -0.99 -0.28
C PHE A 187 -11.67 -0.86 -0.42
N ASP A 188 -12.43 -0.85 0.67
CA ASP A 188 -13.88 -0.72 0.66
C ASP A 188 -14.34 0.60 0.04
N GLN A 189 -13.57 1.68 0.16
CA GLN A 189 -13.85 2.95 -0.51
C GLN A 189 -13.57 2.91 -2.01
N ALA A 190 -12.51 2.22 -2.43
CA ALA A 190 -12.19 2.03 -3.84
C ALA A 190 -13.17 1.06 -4.52
N ASN A 191 -13.73 0.09 -3.77
CA ASN A 191 -14.62 -0.96 -4.29
C ASN A 191 -16.08 -0.51 -4.46
N ARG A 192 -16.30 0.75 -4.89
CA ARG A 192 -17.64 1.34 -5.13
C ARG A 192 -17.71 1.96 -6.52
N ASN A 193 -18.73 1.58 -7.28
CA ASN A 193 -18.92 2.03 -8.66
C ASN A 193 -19.32 3.51 -8.77
N PRO A 194 -18.55 4.38 -9.43
CA PRO A 194 -18.94 5.75 -9.73
C PRO A 194 -19.61 5.89 -11.10
N LEU A 195 -19.46 4.88 -11.99
CA LEU A 195 -19.88 4.94 -13.39
C LEU A 195 -21.38 5.18 -13.49
N GLY A 196 -21.78 5.97 -14.48
CA GLY A 196 -23.15 6.44 -14.68
C GLY A 196 -23.50 7.71 -13.88
N SER A 197 -22.53 8.29 -13.15
CA SER A 197 -22.66 9.64 -12.60
C SER A 197 -22.50 10.72 -13.66
N ALA A 198 -22.01 10.36 -14.85
CA ALA A 198 -21.71 11.25 -15.96
C ALA A 198 -20.80 12.41 -15.52
N ALA A 199 -21.16 13.65 -15.86
CA ALA A 199 -20.42 14.84 -15.41
C ALA A 199 -20.64 15.18 -13.92
N GLY A 200 -21.28 14.32 -13.15
CA GLY A 200 -21.58 14.50 -11.73
C GLY A 200 -23.04 14.82 -11.41
N TYR A 201 -23.90 14.85 -12.44
CA TYR A 201 -25.30 15.23 -12.28
C TYR A 201 -26.27 14.20 -12.88
N GLY A 202 -25.73 13.02 -13.26
CA GLY A 202 -26.49 11.95 -13.87
C GLY A 202 -26.76 12.16 -15.35
N SER A 203 -27.70 11.39 -15.89
CA SER A 203 -28.06 11.38 -17.31
C SER A 203 -29.58 11.21 -17.48
N SER A 204 -30.12 11.71 -18.58
CA SER A 204 -31.50 11.43 -19.02
C SER A 204 -31.67 10.04 -19.62
N PHE A 205 -30.59 9.32 -19.93
CA PHE A 205 -30.66 7.91 -20.31
C PHE A 205 -30.99 7.03 -19.08
N PRO A 206 -31.73 5.95 -19.25
CA PRO A 206 -32.08 5.04 -18.17
C PRO A 206 -30.91 4.10 -17.81
N LEU A 207 -29.76 4.66 -17.43
CA LEU A 207 -28.52 3.93 -17.18
C LEU A 207 -28.73 2.87 -16.07
N ASN A 208 -28.36 1.62 -16.33
CA ASN A 208 -28.38 0.55 -15.33
C ASN A 208 -27.04 0.47 -14.58
N ARG A 209 -26.91 1.29 -13.55
CA ARG A 209 -25.68 1.37 -12.72
C ARG A 209 -25.42 0.11 -11.91
N GLN A 210 -26.48 -0.64 -11.54
CA GLN A 210 -26.33 -1.92 -10.86
C GLN A 210 -25.65 -2.94 -11.78
N MET A 211 -26.05 -3.01 -13.05
CA MET A 211 -25.45 -3.92 -14.01
C MET A 211 -23.94 -3.66 -14.20
N THR A 212 -23.51 -2.40 -14.31
CA THR A 212 -22.09 -2.07 -14.42
C THR A 212 -21.33 -2.37 -13.11
N THR A 213 -21.98 -2.23 -11.94
CA THR A 213 -21.42 -2.62 -10.64
C THR A 213 -21.12 -4.12 -10.60
N ASP A 214 -22.10 -4.94 -11.00
CA ASP A 214 -22.00 -6.41 -10.97
C ASP A 214 -20.94 -6.90 -11.99
N LEU A 215 -20.94 -6.34 -13.21
CA LEU A 215 -19.99 -6.69 -14.27
C LEU A 215 -18.54 -6.40 -13.88
N LEU A 216 -18.30 -5.30 -13.16
CA LEU A 216 -16.97 -4.91 -12.68
C LEU A 216 -16.57 -5.58 -11.37
N GLY A 217 -17.46 -6.40 -10.76
CA GLY A 217 -17.21 -7.03 -9.48
C GLY A 217 -17.00 -6.03 -8.36
N LEU A 218 -17.68 -4.86 -8.42
CA LEU A 218 -17.66 -3.86 -7.38
C LEU A 218 -18.74 -4.22 -6.33
N GLU A 219 -18.47 -3.98 -5.06
CA GLU A 219 -19.36 -4.38 -3.96
C GLU A 219 -20.67 -3.57 -3.93
N SER A 220 -20.57 -2.31 -4.29
CA SER A 220 -21.69 -1.37 -4.30
C SER A 220 -21.42 -0.20 -5.25
N MET A 221 -22.26 0.82 -5.21
CA MET A 221 -22.06 2.05 -5.98
C MET A 221 -22.03 3.30 -5.10
N ASN A 222 -21.48 4.37 -5.62
CA ASN A 222 -21.71 5.69 -5.08
C ASN A 222 -23.10 6.15 -5.54
N TYR A 223 -24.11 6.01 -4.69
CA TYR A 223 -25.52 6.26 -5.05
C TYR A 223 -25.77 7.71 -5.49
N ASN A 224 -25.32 8.67 -4.71
CA ASN A 224 -25.44 10.08 -5.06
C ASN A 224 -24.41 10.44 -6.15
N VAL A 225 -24.88 10.90 -7.31
CA VAL A 225 -24.04 11.18 -8.47
C VAL A 225 -23.10 12.37 -8.26
N VAL A 226 -23.48 13.36 -7.43
CA VAL A 226 -22.59 14.46 -7.04
C VAL A 226 -21.48 13.93 -6.13
N TYR A 227 -21.85 13.09 -5.15
CA TYR A 227 -20.86 12.48 -4.27
C TYR A 227 -19.91 11.54 -5.03
N ALA A 228 -20.38 10.84 -6.07
CA ALA A 228 -19.51 10.03 -6.93
C ALA A 228 -18.32 10.87 -7.44
N GLN A 229 -18.56 12.08 -7.93
CA GLN A 229 -17.51 13.01 -8.34
C GLN A 229 -16.66 13.52 -7.16
N MET A 230 -17.28 13.77 -6.01
CA MET A 230 -16.59 14.20 -4.79
C MET A 230 -15.71 13.10 -4.16
N THR A 231 -15.82 11.85 -4.62
CA THR A 231 -14.87 10.79 -4.21
C THR A 231 -13.49 11.01 -4.80
N ARG A 232 -13.34 11.77 -5.90
CA ARG A 232 -12.05 12.14 -6.48
C ARG A 232 -11.26 13.01 -5.51
N GLY A 233 -9.99 12.71 -5.32
CA GLY A 233 -9.13 13.34 -4.30
C GLY A 233 -9.38 12.80 -2.89
N LYS A 234 -10.66 12.58 -2.50
CA LYS A 234 -10.98 12.01 -1.17
C LYS A 234 -10.58 10.54 -1.05
N MET A 235 -10.89 9.73 -2.06
CA MET A 235 -10.52 8.31 -2.06
C MET A 235 -9.00 8.17 -2.11
N GLU A 236 -8.34 8.87 -3.02
CA GLU A 236 -6.89 8.83 -3.18
C GLU A 236 -6.18 9.25 -1.89
N ARG A 237 -6.63 10.31 -1.23
CA ARG A 237 -6.09 10.75 0.06
C ARG A 237 -6.25 9.68 1.15
N ASN A 238 -7.43 9.08 1.26
CA ASN A 238 -7.69 8.06 2.29
C ASN A 238 -6.87 6.79 2.05
N VAL A 239 -6.73 6.37 0.79
CA VAL A 239 -5.85 5.28 0.40
C VAL A 239 -4.39 5.63 0.71
N ALA A 240 -3.95 6.84 0.37
CA ALA A 240 -2.60 7.29 0.69
C ALA A 240 -2.29 7.28 2.19
N TYR A 241 -3.28 7.57 3.07
CA TYR A 241 -3.13 7.39 4.52
C TYR A 241 -2.89 5.92 4.92
N ALA A 242 -3.58 4.98 4.27
CA ALA A 242 -3.35 3.55 4.54
C ALA A 242 -1.94 3.11 4.07
N LEU A 243 -1.49 3.56 2.88
CA LEU A 243 -0.13 3.31 2.40
C LEU A 243 0.92 3.95 3.33
N ALA A 244 0.67 5.16 3.81
CA ALA A 244 1.54 5.88 4.73
C ALA A 244 1.67 5.17 6.09
N SER A 245 0.61 4.51 6.58
CA SER A 245 0.66 3.71 7.81
C SER A 245 1.63 2.54 7.67
N VAL A 246 1.51 1.75 6.60
CA VAL A 246 2.46 0.66 6.30
C VAL A 246 3.89 1.20 6.19
N ALA A 247 4.08 2.31 5.46
CA ALA A 247 5.38 2.95 5.32
C ALA A 247 5.95 3.42 6.67
N ALA A 248 5.12 3.93 7.59
CA ALA A 248 5.56 4.35 8.91
C ALA A 248 6.06 3.16 9.77
N THR A 249 5.35 2.03 9.73
CA THR A 249 5.77 0.78 10.38
C THR A 249 7.13 0.32 9.84
N ILE A 250 7.30 0.27 8.52
CA ILE A 250 8.55 -0.15 7.87
C ILE A 250 9.68 0.85 8.12
N SER A 251 9.41 2.16 8.12
CA SER A 251 10.41 3.19 8.41
C SER A 251 11.01 3.01 9.80
N ARG A 252 10.19 2.70 10.80
CA ARG A 252 10.65 2.42 12.16
C ARG A 252 11.49 1.15 12.21
N LEU A 253 11.05 0.07 11.58
CA LEU A 253 11.82 -1.17 11.48
C LEU A 253 13.20 -0.93 10.81
N ALA A 254 13.22 -0.17 9.71
CA ALA A 254 14.47 0.16 9.02
C ALA A 254 15.41 1.00 9.88
N PHE A 255 14.88 1.91 10.71
CA PHE A 255 15.69 2.66 11.67
C PHE A 255 16.31 1.75 12.71
N ASP A 256 15.53 0.85 13.33
CA ASP A 256 16.03 -0.12 14.30
C ASP A 256 17.10 -1.00 13.66
N ALA A 257 16.88 -1.49 12.43
CA ALA A 257 17.85 -2.32 11.73
C ALA A 257 19.17 -1.59 11.46
N CYS A 258 19.13 -0.31 11.07
CA CYS A 258 20.34 0.52 10.93
C CYS A 258 21.07 0.67 12.27
N MET A 259 20.33 0.93 13.36
CA MET A 259 20.89 1.09 14.69
C MET A 259 21.51 -0.23 15.17
N TYR A 260 20.81 -1.33 15.06
CA TYR A 260 21.28 -2.64 15.52
C TYR A 260 22.45 -3.19 14.69
N ASN A 261 22.53 -2.81 13.40
CA ASN A 261 23.67 -3.14 12.54
C ASN A 261 24.91 -2.26 12.79
N SER A 262 24.74 -1.13 13.46
CA SER A 262 25.87 -0.22 13.73
C SER A 262 26.97 -0.91 14.56
N GLN A 263 28.22 -0.50 14.36
CA GLN A 263 29.37 -1.09 15.06
C GLN A 263 29.29 -0.98 16.58
N ASN A 264 28.57 0.05 17.10
CA ASN A 264 28.41 0.24 18.55
C ASN A 264 27.40 -0.74 19.17
N PHE A 265 26.37 -1.13 18.42
CA PHE A 265 25.39 -2.12 18.87
C PHE A 265 25.82 -3.54 18.43
N GLY A 266 26.00 -3.77 17.14
CA GLY A 266 26.44 -5.06 16.60
C GLY A 266 25.49 -6.20 16.94
N PHE A 267 24.18 -5.92 17.08
CA PHE A 267 23.17 -6.92 17.44
C PHE A 267 22.75 -7.78 16.25
N ILE A 268 22.81 -7.18 15.06
CA ILE A 268 22.54 -7.86 13.80
C ILE A 268 23.68 -7.65 12.83
N LYS A 269 23.79 -8.57 11.88
CA LYS A 269 24.75 -8.51 10.76
C LYS A 269 24.01 -8.77 9.47
N LEU A 270 24.26 -7.93 8.48
CA LEU A 270 23.77 -8.12 7.12
C LEU A 270 24.78 -8.96 6.33
N PRO A 271 24.33 -9.80 5.38
CA PRO A 271 25.20 -10.48 4.43
C PRO A 271 26.05 -9.49 3.63
N ASP A 272 27.21 -9.91 3.18
CA ASP A 272 28.16 -9.05 2.46
C ASP A 272 27.60 -8.56 1.12
N ASP A 273 26.81 -9.37 0.45
CA ASP A 273 26.11 -9.05 -0.80
C ASP A 273 24.88 -8.13 -0.63
N CYS A 274 24.48 -7.90 0.63
CA CYS A 274 23.38 -6.98 0.99
C CYS A 274 23.90 -5.63 1.55
N THR A 275 25.20 -5.37 1.45
CA THR A 275 25.83 -4.15 1.98
C THR A 275 26.69 -3.51 0.92
N THR A 276 26.90 -2.18 1.01
CA THR A 276 27.92 -1.51 0.18
C THR A 276 29.15 -1.20 1.00
N GLY A 277 30.30 -1.14 0.32
CA GLY A 277 31.56 -0.78 0.93
C GLY A 277 31.86 0.71 0.87
N SER A 278 33.03 1.08 1.38
CA SER A 278 33.59 2.43 1.23
C SER A 278 34.77 2.40 0.27
N SER A 279 34.90 3.41 -0.57
CA SER A 279 36.05 3.54 -1.50
C SER A 279 37.39 3.80 -0.81
N ILE A 280 37.36 4.19 0.49
CA ILE A 280 38.57 4.56 1.26
C ILE A 280 38.67 3.85 2.60
N MET A 281 37.60 3.15 3.06
CA MET A 281 37.54 2.46 4.36
C MET A 281 37.21 0.99 4.15
N PRO A 282 38.17 0.08 3.98
CA PRO A 282 37.95 -1.30 3.57
C PRO A 282 37.17 -2.15 4.60
N HIS A 283 37.08 -1.70 5.84
CA HIS A 283 36.33 -2.38 6.91
C HIS A 283 34.87 -1.95 7.00
N LYS A 284 34.44 -0.92 6.25
CA LYS A 284 33.11 -0.32 6.38
C LYS A 284 32.10 -1.03 5.50
N LYS A 285 30.98 -1.46 6.11
CA LYS A 285 29.82 -2.04 5.44
C LYS A 285 28.60 -1.21 5.79
N ASN A 286 27.93 -0.67 4.78
CA ASN A 286 26.82 0.25 4.96
C ASN A 286 25.49 -0.48 4.82
N PRO A 287 24.48 -0.17 5.67
CA PRO A 287 23.13 -0.73 5.56
C PRO A 287 22.26 0.07 4.56
N ASP A 288 22.81 0.36 3.34
CA ASP A 288 22.17 1.29 2.39
C ASP A 288 20.73 0.93 2.05
N VAL A 289 20.42 -0.38 1.99
CA VAL A 289 19.04 -0.83 1.73
C VAL A 289 18.09 -0.31 2.79
N PHE A 290 18.42 -0.42 4.07
CA PHE A 290 17.57 0.09 5.15
C PHE A 290 17.54 1.62 5.22
N GLU A 291 18.64 2.29 4.85
CA GLU A 291 18.67 3.75 4.76
C GLU A 291 17.75 4.27 3.67
N LEU A 292 17.81 3.68 2.47
CA LEU A 292 16.93 4.02 1.35
C LEU A 292 15.48 3.62 1.65
N THR A 293 15.24 2.45 2.26
CA THR A 293 13.91 2.02 2.73
C THR A 293 13.29 3.08 3.62
N ARG A 294 14.01 3.53 4.65
CA ARG A 294 13.55 4.59 5.57
C ARG A 294 13.22 5.89 4.82
N ALA A 295 14.09 6.31 3.90
CA ALA A 295 13.90 7.55 3.14
C ALA A 295 12.69 7.47 2.19
N LYS A 296 12.52 6.36 1.46
CA LYS A 296 11.36 6.10 0.59
C LYS A 296 10.07 6.07 1.42
N CYS A 297 10.06 5.36 2.55
CA CYS A 297 8.92 5.33 3.47
C CYS A 297 8.54 6.73 3.98
N ASN A 298 9.51 7.56 4.34
CA ASN A 298 9.26 8.93 4.79
C ASN A 298 8.65 9.78 3.66
N ARG A 299 9.06 9.57 2.41
CA ARG A 299 8.45 10.23 1.23
C ARG A 299 7.01 9.78 1.04
N ILE A 300 6.71 8.48 1.12
CA ILE A 300 5.33 7.95 1.01
C ILE A 300 4.43 8.55 2.09
N GLN A 301 4.92 8.75 3.31
CA GLN A 301 4.18 9.37 4.41
C GLN A 301 3.79 10.84 4.14
N ALA A 302 4.44 11.53 3.22
CA ALA A 302 4.09 12.90 2.84
C ALA A 302 2.92 12.98 1.83
N ILE A 303 2.68 11.92 1.06
CA ILE A 303 1.69 11.90 -0.04
C ILE A 303 0.28 12.27 0.41
N PRO A 304 -0.28 11.79 1.54
CA PRO A 304 -1.62 12.18 1.98
C PRO A 304 -1.75 13.69 2.20
N GLN A 305 -0.69 14.32 2.70
CA GLN A 305 -0.66 15.76 2.93
C GLN A 305 -0.59 16.52 1.61
N GLU A 306 0.21 16.07 0.66
CA GLU A 306 0.32 16.65 -0.67
C GLU A 306 -1.04 16.62 -1.39
N ILE A 307 -1.73 15.47 -1.39
CA ILE A 307 -3.08 15.33 -1.95
C ILE A 307 -4.06 16.27 -1.23
N THR A 308 -3.97 16.38 0.10
CA THR A 308 -4.82 17.29 0.88
C THR A 308 -4.64 18.74 0.42
N LEU A 309 -3.40 19.18 0.25
CA LEU A 309 -3.10 20.55 -0.19
C LEU A 309 -3.59 20.84 -1.62
N MET A 310 -3.42 19.88 -2.55
CA MET A 310 -3.90 20.01 -3.92
C MET A 310 -5.43 20.08 -4.01
N THR A 311 -6.14 19.43 -3.08
CA THR A 311 -7.61 19.32 -3.12
C THR A 311 -8.35 20.24 -2.16
N ASN A 312 -7.63 21.09 -1.43
CA ASN A 312 -8.22 22.08 -0.54
C ASN A 312 -9.02 23.14 -1.31
N ASN A 313 -10.11 23.60 -0.68
CA ASN A 313 -10.94 24.73 -1.16
C ASN A 313 -11.63 24.47 -2.52
N LEU A 314 -11.75 23.21 -2.95
CA LEU A 314 -12.52 22.87 -4.13
C LEU A 314 -14.00 22.67 -3.76
N PRO A 315 -14.94 23.34 -4.47
CA PRO A 315 -16.37 23.07 -4.29
C PRO A 315 -16.75 21.69 -4.84
N SER A 316 -18.03 21.29 -4.66
CA SER A 316 -18.55 20.06 -5.24
C SER A 316 -18.48 20.09 -6.77
N GLY A 317 -18.21 18.94 -7.39
CA GLY A 317 -18.05 18.79 -8.83
C GLY A 317 -16.62 18.41 -9.22
N TYR A 318 -16.32 18.44 -10.51
CA TYR A 318 -15.00 18.13 -11.05
C TYR A 318 -14.19 19.40 -11.31
N PHE A 319 -12.91 19.35 -10.99
CA PHE A 319 -11.92 20.41 -11.26
C PHE A 319 -10.64 19.79 -11.80
N ARG A 320 -9.96 20.52 -12.68
CA ARG A 320 -8.73 20.03 -13.33
C ARG A 320 -7.55 19.88 -12.35
N ASP A 321 -7.61 20.51 -11.19
CA ASP A 321 -6.69 20.31 -10.07
C ASP A 321 -6.49 18.83 -9.72
N MET A 322 -7.55 18.04 -9.85
CA MET A 322 -7.53 16.60 -9.60
C MET A 322 -6.63 15.82 -10.56
N GLN A 323 -6.20 16.41 -11.68
CA GLN A 323 -5.27 15.79 -12.61
C GLN A 323 -3.90 15.55 -11.94
N LEU A 324 -3.41 16.54 -11.17
CA LEU A 324 -2.12 16.47 -10.48
C LEU A 324 -2.06 15.36 -9.42
N VAL A 325 -3.20 14.98 -8.85
CA VAL A 325 -3.26 13.90 -7.86
C VAL A 325 -2.73 12.57 -8.43
N LYS A 326 -2.91 12.30 -9.72
CA LYS A 326 -2.39 11.09 -10.38
C LYS A 326 -0.87 10.98 -10.28
N GLU A 327 -0.15 12.11 -10.41
CA GLU A 327 1.31 12.15 -10.46
C GLU A 327 1.98 11.68 -9.16
N VAL A 328 1.31 11.86 -8.02
CA VAL A 328 1.81 11.45 -6.72
C VAL A 328 1.18 10.15 -6.23
N PHE A 329 -0.08 9.90 -6.59
CA PHE A 329 -0.85 8.77 -6.11
C PHE A 329 -0.52 7.46 -6.84
N LEU A 330 -0.49 7.46 -8.19
CA LEU A 330 -0.31 6.23 -8.95
C LEU A 330 1.07 5.58 -8.73
N PRO A 331 2.19 6.32 -8.71
CA PRO A 331 3.51 5.73 -8.47
C PRO A 331 3.72 5.23 -7.04
N ALA A 332 2.96 5.74 -6.06
CA ALA A 332 3.14 5.40 -4.65
C ALA A 332 2.99 3.91 -4.35
N PHE A 333 2.12 3.22 -5.07
CA PHE A 333 1.91 1.78 -4.91
C PHE A 333 3.15 0.97 -5.29
N GLN A 334 3.73 1.26 -6.45
CA GLN A 334 4.93 0.56 -6.89
C GLN A 334 6.09 0.82 -5.93
N GLU A 335 6.27 2.07 -5.49
CA GLU A 335 7.33 2.42 -4.56
C GLU A 335 7.17 1.69 -3.22
N LEU A 336 5.94 1.58 -2.70
CA LEU A 336 5.69 0.85 -1.46
C LEU A 336 5.88 -0.67 -1.65
N GLU A 337 5.44 -1.26 -2.76
CA GLU A 337 5.69 -2.67 -3.07
C GLU A 337 7.19 -3.00 -3.12
N GLU A 338 7.99 -2.15 -3.76
CA GLU A 338 9.45 -2.30 -3.79
C GLU A 338 10.05 -2.25 -2.39
N VAL A 339 9.63 -1.30 -1.57
CA VAL A 339 10.10 -1.15 -0.18
C VAL A 339 9.74 -2.37 0.66
N ILE A 340 8.51 -2.87 0.58
CA ILE A 340 8.07 -4.06 1.31
C ILE A 340 8.89 -5.28 0.88
N THR A 341 9.05 -5.47 -0.43
CA THR A 341 9.80 -6.60 -1.00
C THR A 341 11.26 -6.61 -0.55
N MET A 342 11.93 -5.45 -0.61
CA MET A 342 13.31 -5.33 -0.16
C MET A 342 13.45 -5.52 1.35
N THR A 343 12.52 -4.99 2.14
CA THR A 343 12.50 -5.20 3.59
C THR A 343 12.34 -6.68 3.93
N ALA A 344 11.41 -7.37 3.27
CA ALA A 344 11.19 -8.80 3.45
C ALA A 344 12.44 -9.62 3.10
N TYR A 345 13.06 -9.32 1.96
CA TYR A 345 14.31 -9.97 1.55
C TYR A 345 15.43 -9.77 2.59
N MET A 346 15.64 -8.54 3.04
CA MET A 346 16.67 -8.23 4.02
C MET A 346 16.45 -8.96 5.34
N LEU A 347 15.22 -8.99 5.84
CA LEU A 347 14.88 -9.66 7.10
C LEU A 347 14.99 -11.19 7.04
N ASP A 348 14.77 -11.81 5.89
CA ASP A 348 14.96 -13.26 5.74
C ASP A 348 16.45 -13.66 5.75
N HIS A 349 17.35 -12.72 5.40
CA HIS A 349 18.79 -12.95 5.32
C HIS A 349 19.59 -12.38 6.50
N ILE A 350 18.95 -11.64 7.39
CA ILE A 350 19.60 -11.04 8.57
C ILE A 350 20.14 -12.13 9.50
N LYS A 351 21.32 -11.90 10.09
CA LYS A 351 21.91 -12.74 11.13
C LYS A 351 21.87 -12.00 12.45
N VAL A 352 21.33 -12.61 13.47
CA VAL A 352 21.33 -12.04 14.82
C VAL A 352 22.57 -12.51 15.59
N ARG A 353 23.03 -11.69 16.51
CA ARG A 353 24.07 -12.05 17.46
C ARG A 353 23.41 -12.70 18.68
N GLU A 354 23.81 -13.93 18.99
CA GLU A 354 23.15 -14.74 20.04
C GLU A 354 23.74 -14.51 21.44
N ASP A 355 24.96 -13.95 21.55
CA ASP A 355 25.72 -13.79 22.78
C ASP A 355 25.75 -12.34 23.31
N ILE A 356 24.78 -11.51 22.93
CA ILE A 356 24.78 -10.06 23.28
C ILE A 356 24.83 -9.87 24.79
N LEU A 357 24.00 -10.60 25.54
CA LEU A 357 23.88 -10.45 26.99
C LEU A 357 24.98 -11.18 27.76
N SER A 358 25.97 -11.77 27.12
CA SER A 358 27.19 -12.23 27.78
C SER A 358 28.16 -11.09 28.12
N ASP A 359 27.95 -9.88 27.60
CA ASP A 359 28.72 -8.69 27.94
C ASP A 359 28.26 -8.15 29.31
N PRO A 360 29.15 -8.08 30.32
CA PRO A 360 28.81 -7.65 31.69
C PRO A 360 28.16 -6.24 31.77
N LYS A 361 28.37 -5.40 30.75
CA LYS A 361 27.70 -4.06 30.72
C LYS A 361 26.18 -4.16 30.74
N TYR A 362 25.61 -5.33 30.36
CA TYR A 362 24.18 -5.57 30.37
C TYR A 362 23.64 -6.25 31.61
N ASP A 363 24.48 -6.61 32.60
CA ASP A 363 24.02 -7.33 33.79
C ASP A 363 22.91 -6.59 34.56
N ALA A 364 22.99 -5.25 34.63
CA ALA A 364 21.99 -4.45 35.32
C ALA A 364 20.57 -4.49 34.73
N ILE A 365 20.39 -4.98 33.49
CA ILE A 365 19.03 -5.12 32.89
C ILE A 365 18.18 -6.13 33.66
N PHE A 366 18.82 -7.11 34.33
CA PHE A 366 18.16 -8.16 35.13
C PHE A 366 17.75 -7.69 36.52
N SER A 367 18.04 -6.45 36.89
CA SER A 367 17.76 -5.90 38.22
C SER A 367 16.28 -5.96 38.60
N VAL A 368 15.38 -5.73 37.65
CA VAL A 368 13.94 -5.81 37.91
C VAL A 368 13.51 -7.25 38.22
N GLU A 369 14.10 -8.24 37.57
CA GLU A 369 13.84 -9.66 37.88
C GLU A 369 14.23 -10.01 39.30
N GLU A 370 15.38 -9.51 39.78
CA GLU A 370 15.82 -9.71 41.16
C GLU A 370 14.92 -8.98 42.16
N VAL A 371 14.51 -7.74 41.88
CA VAL A 371 13.52 -7.01 42.70
C VAL A 371 12.22 -7.81 42.80
N ASN A 372 11.72 -8.34 41.68
CA ASN A 372 10.51 -9.13 41.65
C ASN A 372 10.66 -10.47 42.40
N ARG A 373 11.83 -11.10 42.33
CA ARG A 373 12.14 -12.32 43.09
C ARG A 373 12.07 -12.06 44.58
N LEU A 374 12.75 -11.00 45.07
CA LEU A 374 12.74 -10.62 46.46
C LEU A 374 11.33 -10.24 46.95
N ALA A 375 10.56 -9.56 46.14
CA ALA A 375 9.17 -9.23 46.46
C ALA A 375 8.29 -10.47 46.60
N ARG A 376 8.46 -11.49 45.73
CA ARG A 376 7.77 -12.80 45.85
C ARG A 376 8.15 -13.54 47.12
N GLU A 377 9.37 -13.34 47.63
CA GLU A 377 9.86 -13.91 48.90
C GLU A 377 9.36 -13.12 50.14
N GLY A 378 8.55 -12.09 49.96
CA GLY A 378 7.90 -11.33 51.03
C GLY A 378 8.58 -10.01 51.38
N MET A 379 9.65 -9.63 50.68
CA MET A 379 10.28 -8.31 50.93
C MET A 379 9.39 -7.20 50.33
N PRO A 380 9.11 -6.10 51.06
CA PRO A 380 8.40 -4.96 50.46
C PRO A 380 9.11 -4.44 49.20
N PHE A 381 8.37 -4.18 48.13
CA PHE A 381 8.93 -3.81 46.81
C PHE A 381 9.95 -2.65 46.89
N ARG A 382 9.65 -1.61 47.70
CA ARG A 382 10.55 -0.47 47.86
C ARG A 382 11.87 -0.84 48.58
N GLU A 383 11.84 -1.80 49.48
CA GLU A 383 13.03 -2.31 50.15
C GLU A 383 13.87 -3.16 49.19
N ALA A 384 13.24 -4.05 48.46
CA ALA A 384 13.88 -4.84 47.41
C ALA A 384 14.57 -3.92 46.37
N TYR A 385 13.85 -2.90 45.89
CA TYR A 385 14.39 -1.91 44.97
C TYR A 385 15.64 -1.20 45.50
N ARG A 386 15.58 -0.71 46.76
CA ARG A 386 16.74 -0.04 47.39
C ARG A 386 17.93 -0.98 47.59
N LYS A 387 17.65 -2.22 47.95
CA LYS A 387 18.68 -3.25 48.15
C LYS A 387 19.40 -3.53 46.86
N VAL A 388 18.66 -3.85 45.80
CA VAL A 388 19.23 -4.16 44.47
C VAL A 388 19.96 -2.93 43.91
N GLY A 389 19.39 -1.72 44.05
CA GLY A 389 20.08 -0.48 43.68
C GLY A 389 21.43 -0.29 44.34
N ALA A 390 21.51 -0.53 45.65
CA ALA A 390 22.77 -0.46 46.39
C ALA A 390 23.78 -1.54 45.93
N GLU A 391 23.32 -2.75 45.62
CA GLU A 391 24.18 -3.82 45.09
C GLU A 391 24.77 -3.44 43.72
N ILE A 392 24.01 -2.77 42.87
CA ILE A 392 24.49 -2.27 41.57
C ILE A 392 25.53 -1.16 41.78
N GLU A 393 25.25 -0.17 42.63
CA GLU A 393 26.17 0.93 42.92
C GLU A 393 27.49 0.43 43.51
N ASN A 394 27.45 -0.58 44.36
CA ASN A 394 28.64 -1.17 45.02
C ASN A 394 29.34 -2.23 44.14
N GLY A 395 28.83 -2.53 42.96
CA GLY A 395 29.39 -3.56 42.04
C GLY A 395 29.30 -4.99 42.58
N THR A 396 28.34 -5.26 43.49
CA THR A 396 28.12 -6.58 44.10
C THR A 396 26.90 -7.31 43.50
N PHE A 397 26.14 -6.64 42.65
CA PHE A 397 24.98 -7.22 41.96
C PHE A 397 25.42 -8.40 41.09
N LYS A 398 24.71 -9.51 41.19
CA LYS A 398 24.89 -10.69 40.34
C LYS A 398 23.62 -10.92 39.56
N ALA A 399 23.71 -10.81 38.24
CA ALA A 399 22.60 -11.04 37.36
C ALA A 399 22.22 -12.53 37.33
N ASP A 400 20.93 -12.83 37.50
CA ASP A 400 20.36 -14.13 37.10
C ASP A 400 19.79 -13.96 35.71
N HIS A 401 20.41 -14.67 34.75
CA HIS A 401 20.02 -14.61 33.34
C HIS A 401 18.80 -15.51 33.03
N ASN A 402 18.26 -16.24 34.01
CA ASN A 402 17.05 -17.03 33.81
C ASN A 402 15.80 -16.16 33.89
N ILE A 403 15.27 -15.86 32.74
CA ILE A 403 14.00 -15.13 32.62
C ILE A 403 12.87 -16.12 32.45
N HIS A 404 11.84 -15.97 33.27
CA HIS A 404 10.66 -16.83 33.18
C HIS A 404 9.38 -15.99 33.29
N HIS A 405 8.91 -15.50 32.15
CA HIS A 405 7.63 -14.81 32.04
C HIS A 405 6.57 -15.78 31.51
N THR A 406 5.35 -15.69 32.03
CA THR A 406 4.23 -16.59 31.67
C THR A 406 3.04 -15.88 31.06
N HIS A 407 2.98 -14.55 31.23
CA HIS A 407 1.88 -13.74 30.69
C HIS A 407 1.99 -13.55 29.17
N GLU A 408 0.87 -13.28 28.55
CA GLU A 408 0.75 -13.12 27.11
C GLU A 408 1.61 -11.99 26.57
N GLY A 409 2.25 -12.24 25.42
CA GLY A 409 3.04 -11.24 24.69
C GLY A 409 4.40 -10.94 25.29
N SER A 410 4.91 -11.75 26.23
CA SER A 410 6.24 -11.58 26.85
C SER A 410 7.22 -12.67 26.45
N ILE A 411 8.47 -12.55 26.90
CA ILE A 411 9.52 -13.58 26.71
C ILE A 411 9.00 -14.92 27.23
N GLY A 412 9.06 -15.97 26.39
CA GLY A 412 8.54 -17.31 26.70
C GLY A 412 7.07 -17.54 26.33
N ASN A 413 6.28 -16.48 26.06
CA ASN A 413 4.88 -16.59 25.62
C ASN A 413 4.52 -15.47 24.62
N LEU A 414 5.11 -15.51 23.41
CA LEU A 414 5.01 -14.46 22.39
C LEU A 414 3.62 -14.31 21.79
N CYS A 415 2.76 -15.32 21.87
CA CYS A 415 1.42 -15.36 21.25
C CYS A 415 1.43 -15.19 19.72
N ASN A 416 2.48 -15.59 19.04
CA ASN A 416 2.62 -15.48 17.60
C ASN A 416 1.50 -16.21 16.84
N ASP A 417 0.96 -17.30 17.38
CA ASP A 417 -0.19 -18.02 16.86
C ASP A 417 -1.45 -17.16 16.80
N ARG A 418 -1.69 -16.36 17.84
CA ARG A 418 -2.84 -15.42 17.90
C ARG A 418 -2.67 -14.25 16.94
N ILE A 419 -1.46 -13.72 16.85
CA ILE A 419 -1.11 -12.66 15.89
C ILE A 419 -1.28 -13.16 14.46
N ALA A 420 -0.81 -14.38 14.15
CA ALA A 420 -0.96 -15.01 12.85
C ALA A 420 -2.45 -15.25 12.50
N ALA A 421 -3.23 -15.78 13.44
CA ALA A 421 -4.67 -16.00 13.23
C ALA A 421 -5.42 -14.70 12.94
N ARG A 422 -5.04 -13.59 13.61
CA ARG A 422 -5.60 -12.25 13.33
C ARG A 422 -5.28 -11.82 11.89
N MET A 423 -4.04 -11.93 11.44
CA MET A 423 -3.64 -11.58 10.07
C MET A 423 -4.39 -12.40 9.03
N GLU A 424 -4.52 -13.72 9.23
CA GLU A 424 -5.27 -14.60 8.33
C GLU A 424 -6.74 -14.17 8.22
N SER A 425 -7.39 -13.87 9.34
CA SER A 425 -8.77 -13.37 9.34
C SER A 425 -8.92 -12.05 8.57
N LEU A 426 -7.99 -11.12 8.75
CA LEU A 426 -8.00 -9.84 8.05
C LEU A 426 -7.78 -10.02 6.54
N THR A 427 -6.86 -10.87 6.15
CA THR A 427 -6.55 -11.13 4.73
C THR A 427 -7.72 -11.84 4.03
N ALA A 428 -8.33 -12.84 4.69
CA ALA A 428 -9.47 -13.57 4.16
C ALA A 428 -10.73 -12.70 3.95
N ALA A 429 -10.80 -11.54 4.62
CA ALA A 429 -11.93 -10.63 4.49
C ALA A 429 -11.96 -9.89 3.13
N PHE A 430 -10.88 -9.87 2.35
CA PHE A 430 -10.86 -9.23 1.03
C PHE A 430 -11.56 -10.11 -0.03
N PRO A 431 -12.47 -9.55 -0.84
CA PRO A 431 -13.27 -10.32 -1.79
C PRO A 431 -12.54 -10.59 -3.13
N PHE A 432 -11.25 -10.90 -3.09
CA PHE A 432 -10.43 -10.99 -4.30
C PHE A 432 -10.93 -12.06 -5.28
N SER A 433 -11.33 -13.23 -4.80
CA SER A 433 -11.80 -14.33 -5.66
C SER A 433 -13.08 -13.97 -6.44
N SER A 434 -14.02 -13.26 -5.81
CA SER A 434 -15.26 -12.83 -6.49
C SER A 434 -14.98 -11.75 -7.54
N ILE A 435 -14.02 -10.87 -7.27
CA ILE A 435 -13.55 -9.85 -8.22
C ILE A 435 -12.92 -10.52 -9.43
N ASP A 436 -12.02 -11.49 -9.23
CA ASP A 436 -11.36 -12.22 -10.31
C ASP A 436 -12.39 -12.94 -11.20
N ALA A 437 -13.38 -13.56 -10.58
CA ALA A 437 -14.45 -14.23 -11.32
C ALA A 437 -15.28 -13.24 -12.16
N ALA A 438 -15.56 -12.04 -11.66
CA ALA A 438 -16.29 -11.01 -12.39
C ALA A 438 -15.46 -10.47 -13.56
N ILE A 439 -14.23 -10.06 -13.33
CA ILE A 439 -13.34 -9.52 -14.36
C ILE A 439 -13.01 -10.57 -15.43
N SER A 440 -12.78 -11.82 -15.05
CA SER A 440 -12.53 -12.90 -15.99
C SER A 440 -13.73 -13.10 -16.93
N ARG A 441 -14.97 -13.10 -16.42
CA ARG A 441 -16.17 -13.20 -17.26
C ARG A 441 -16.33 -12.01 -18.21
N LEU A 442 -15.98 -10.80 -17.76
CA LEU A 442 -16.08 -9.57 -18.55
C LEU A 442 -15.05 -9.55 -19.69
N THR A 443 -13.82 -10.02 -19.43
CA THR A 443 -12.69 -9.90 -20.36
C THR A 443 -12.41 -11.17 -21.16
N SER A 444 -13.00 -12.32 -20.82
CA SER A 444 -12.85 -13.56 -21.61
C SER A 444 -13.40 -13.39 -23.02
N LYS A 445 -12.72 -14.05 -23.98
CA LYS A 445 -13.12 -14.03 -25.41
C LYS A 445 -14.43 -14.78 -25.65
#